data_d0ef9c894d245e22cdbc6d0b57c28b18
#
_entry.id   d0ef9c894d245e22cdbc6d0b57c28b18
#
_cell.length_a   1.000
_cell.length_b   1.000
_cell.length_c   1.000
_cell.angle_alpha   90.00
_cell.angle_beta   90.00
_cell.angle_gamma   90.00
#
_symmetry.space_group_name_H-M   'P 1'
#
loop_
_entity.id
_entity.type
_entity.pdbx_description
1 polymer ?
#
loop_
_entity_poly.entity_id
_entity_poly.type
_entity_poly.pdbx_seq_one_letter_code
_entity_poly.pdbx_strand_id
1 'polypeptide(L)'
;NNIGYVEGAGDVVPESLRQIGYNVTIIKPEQISPENLTNFDAIVVGIRAYNIVDELKFKQKFLLDYVKEGGNLVIQYNTNRRLKVDNLAPYNLKLSRDRVTDENALVTILQPNHPILSFPNKITTQDFEGWVQERGLYFPNEWAEEFTPLLATNDKGESSKQGALLVAKYGKGNYIYTGLSFFREFPAGVSGAYRLFANLLSSGKENLTELKN
;
A
#
# COMPACT_ATOMS: atom_id res chain seq x y z
N ASN A 1 0.24 -7.92 15.75
CA ASN A 1 0.20 -8.26 14.32
C ASN A 1 1.62 -8.45 13.79
N ASN A 2 1.85 -9.56 13.09
CA ASN A 2 3.13 -9.89 12.47
C ASN A 2 3.13 -9.39 11.03
N ILE A 3 4.02 -8.48 10.73
CA ILE A 3 4.14 -7.87 9.40
C ILE A 3 5.43 -8.36 8.75
N GLY A 4 5.32 -8.93 7.55
CA GLY A 4 6.46 -9.20 6.70
C GLY A 4 6.77 -7.97 5.85
N TYR A 5 8.03 -7.58 5.75
CA TYR A 5 8.45 -6.42 4.96
C TYR A 5 9.54 -6.80 3.97
N VAL A 6 9.24 -6.68 2.70
CA VAL A 6 10.22 -6.87 1.61
C VAL A 6 10.86 -5.51 1.33
N GLU A 7 12.13 -5.34 1.66
CA GLU A 7 12.82 -4.06 1.46
C GLU A 7 13.04 -3.75 -0.03
N GLY A 8 12.94 -2.47 -0.32
CA GLY A 8 13.26 -1.91 -1.63
C GLY A 8 14.46 -0.96 -1.54
N ALA A 9 14.23 0.30 -1.91
CA ALA A 9 15.28 1.33 -1.98
C ALA A 9 15.80 1.81 -0.60
N GLY A 10 15.38 1.19 0.47
CA GLY A 10 15.71 1.60 1.83
C GLY A 10 14.86 2.76 2.32
N ASP A 11 14.06 2.52 3.34
CA ASP A 11 13.23 3.53 3.97
C ASP A 11 13.06 3.25 5.46
N VAL A 12 12.41 4.15 6.16
CA VAL A 12 12.19 4.06 7.61
C VAL A 12 10.84 3.44 7.98
N VAL A 13 10.07 2.98 7.01
CA VAL A 13 8.72 2.42 7.25
C VAL A 13 8.77 1.22 8.22
N PRO A 14 9.67 0.23 8.06
CA PRO A 14 9.73 -0.89 8.99
C PRO A 14 9.94 -0.45 10.44
N GLU A 15 10.89 0.47 10.67
CA GLU A 15 11.19 0.96 12.02
C GLU A 15 10.02 1.80 12.56
N SER A 16 9.42 2.64 11.74
CA SER A 16 8.25 3.42 12.12
C SER A 16 7.07 2.55 12.56
N LEU A 17 6.85 1.43 11.86
CA LEU A 17 5.81 0.47 12.24
C LEU A 17 6.13 -0.24 13.57
N ARG A 18 7.41 -0.56 13.83
CA ARG A 18 7.84 -1.12 15.12
C ARG A 18 7.59 -0.15 16.26
N GLN A 19 7.86 1.14 16.06
CA GLN A 19 7.64 2.19 17.07
C GLN A 19 6.17 2.31 17.48
N ILE A 20 5.23 1.99 16.62
CA ILE A 20 3.80 2.00 16.94
C ILE A 20 3.25 0.62 17.33
N GLY A 21 4.13 -0.36 17.58
CA GLY A 21 3.78 -1.63 18.19
C GLY A 21 3.57 -2.81 17.25
N TYR A 22 3.87 -2.69 15.96
CA TYR A 22 3.87 -3.84 15.06
C TYR A 22 5.14 -4.69 15.24
N ASN A 23 4.97 -5.99 15.15
CA ASN A 23 6.10 -6.92 15.00
C ASN A 23 6.46 -7.03 13.53
N VAL A 24 7.56 -6.38 13.11
CA VAL A 24 7.96 -6.31 11.72
C VAL A 24 9.21 -7.15 11.47
N THR A 25 9.10 -8.12 10.59
CA THR A 25 10.19 -8.97 10.13
C THR A 25 10.59 -8.59 8.70
N ILE A 26 11.85 -8.29 8.50
CA ILE A 26 12.39 -8.10 7.15
C ILE A 26 12.46 -9.46 6.46
N ILE A 27 11.83 -9.57 5.30
CA ILE A 27 11.86 -10.76 4.44
C ILE A 27 12.90 -10.50 3.36
N LYS A 28 14.00 -11.23 3.43
CA LYS A 28 15.00 -11.19 2.36
C LYS A 28 14.45 -11.87 1.11
N PRO A 29 14.89 -11.51 -0.10
CA PRO A 29 14.36 -12.08 -1.34
C PRO A 29 14.38 -13.61 -1.37
N GLU A 30 15.45 -14.24 -0.89
CA GLU A 30 15.57 -15.70 -0.80
C GLU A 30 14.57 -16.34 0.17
N GLN A 31 14.05 -15.58 1.12
CA GLN A 31 13.07 -16.04 2.11
C GLN A 31 11.62 -15.93 1.62
N ILE A 32 11.39 -15.35 0.45
CA ILE A 32 10.06 -15.28 -0.15
C ILE A 32 9.70 -16.68 -0.65
N SER A 33 8.90 -17.40 0.12
CA SER A 33 8.40 -18.75 -0.19
C SER A 33 6.99 -18.93 0.36
N PRO A 34 6.19 -19.84 -0.19
CA PRO A 34 4.84 -20.07 0.29
C PRO A 34 4.80 -20.34 1.80
N GLU A 35 5.70 -21.17 2.31
CA GLU A 35 5.74 -21.57 3.73
C GLU A 35 6.05 -20.37 4.63
N ASN A 36 7.00 -19.53 4.23
CA ASN A 36 7.41 -18.39 5.06
C ASN A 36 6.35 -17.29 5.07
N LEU A 37 5.69 -17.05 3.93
CA LEU A 37 4.71 -15.95 3.82
C LEU A 37 3.47 -16.19 4.70
N THR A 38 3.10 -17.44 4.99
CA THR A 38 1.95 -17.76 5.85
C THR A 38 2.12 -17.33 7.31
N ASN A 39 3.34 -16.99 7.73
CA ASN A 39 3.61 -16.53 9.10
C ASN A 39 3.17 -15.08 9.35
N PHE A 40 2.76 -14.35 8.33
CA PHE A 40 2.47 -12.92 8.42
C PHE A 40 0.99 -12.61 8.27
N ASP A 41 0.51 -11.70 9.09
CA ASP A 41 -0.85 -11.16 9.03
C ASP A 41 -1.06 -10.22 7.82
N ALA A 42 0.00 -9.54 7.42
CA ALA A 42 0.09 -8.74 6.22
C ALA A 42 1.54 -8.69 5.73
N ILE A 43 1.72 -8.49 4.44
CA ILE A 43 3.03 -8.29 3.83
C ILE A 43 3.06 -6.92 3.16
N VAL A 44 4.14 -6.19 3.40
CA VAL A 44 4.40 -4.89 2.77
C VAL A 44 5.61 -5.03 1.86
N VAL A 45 5.48 -4.55 0.64
CA VAL A 45 6.60 -4.40 -0.29
C VAL A 45 7.06 -2.95 -0.27
N GLY A 46 8.31 -2.73 0.08
CA GLY A 46 8.92 -1.42 0.26
C GLY A 46 9.03 -0.62 -1.03
N ILE A 47 9.27 0.66 -0.88
CA ILE A 47 9.39 1.59 -2.00
C ILE A 47 10.42 1.11 -3.03
N ARG A 48 10.04 1.16 -4.31
CA ARG A 48 10.88 0.79 -5.45
C ARG A 48 11.45 -0.63 -5.43
N ALA A 49 10.89 -1.53 -4.62
CA ALA A 49 11.37 -2.90 -4.57
C ALA A 49 11.32 -3.57 -5.95
N TYR A 50 10.24 -3.37 -6.70
CA TYR A 50 10.11 -3.91 -8.06
C TYR A 50 11.01 -3.22 -9.10
N ASN A 51 11.68 -2.13 -8.74
CA ASN A 51 12.68 -1.50 -9.59
C ASN A 51 14.10 -2.04 -9.34
N ILE A 52 14.40 -2.50 -8.12
CA ILE A 52 15.77 -2.78 -7.70
C ILE A 52 16.03 -4.22 -7.24
N VAL A 53 15.00 -4.96 -6.82
CA VAL A 53 15.14 -6.34 -6.33
C VAL A 53 14.92 -7.32 -7.47
N ASP A 54 16.00 -7.85 -8.04
CA ASP A 54 15.96 -8.71 -9.22
C ASP A 54 15.16 -10.01 -8.99
N GLU A 55 15.24 -10.56 -7.80
CA GLU A 55 14.58 -11.81 -7.42
C GLU A 55 13.05 -11.71 -7.48
N LEU A 56 12.47 -10.52 -7.37
CA LEU A 56 11.03 -10.34 -7.49
C LEU A 56 10.47 -10.79 -8.85
N LYS A 57 11.32 -10.82 -9.89
CA LYS A 57 10.97 -11.42 -11.18
C LYS A 57 10.50 -12.88 -11.04
N PHE A 58 11.10 -13.61 -10.10
CA PHE A 58 10.79 -15.04 -9.87
C PHE A 58 9.91 -15.26 -8.65
N LYS A 59 9.90 -14.33 -7.71
CA LYS A 59 9.25 -14.47 -6.40
C LYS A 59 7.88 -13.82 -6.33
N GLN A 60 7.52 -12.94 -7.26
CA GLN A 60 6.22 -12.29 -7.29
C GLN A 60 5.06 -13.28 -7.25
N LYS A 61 5.18 -14.40 -7.95
CA LYS A 61 4.14 -15.43 -7.94
C LYS A 61 3.76 -15.90 -6.53
N PHE A 62 4.73 -16.01 -5.63
CA PHE A 62 4.46 -16.44 -4.24
C PHE A 62 3.73 -15.35 -3.45
N LEU A 63 4.05 -14.08 -3.71
CA LEU A 63 3.32 -12.94 -3.12
C LEU A 63 1.87 -12.90 -3.61
N LEU A 64 1.64 -13.15 -4.90
CA LEU A 64 0.28 -13.20 -5.46
C LEU A 64 -0.49 -14.43 -4.98
N ASP A 65 0.16 -15.59 -4.87
CA ASP A 65 -0.45 -16.79 -4.30
C ASP A 65 -0.82 -16.60 -2.83
N TYR A 66 0.01 -15.92 -2.06
CA TYR A 66 -0.31 -15.52 -0.68
C TYR A 66 -1.61 -14.71 -0.61
N VAL A 67 -1.80 -13.74 -1.51
CA VAL A 67 -3.05 -12.97 -1.60
C VAL A 67 -4.22 -13.89 -1.97
N LYS A 68 -4.04 -14.73 -3.00
CA LYS A 68 -5.08 -15.64 -3.48
C LYS A 68 -5.62 -16.54 -2.37
N GLU A 69 -4.75 -16.98 -1.46
CA GLU A 69 -5.11 -17.85 -0.33
C GLU A 69 -5.65 -17.07 0.89
N GLY A 70 -5.76 -15.76 0.83
CA GLY A 70 -6.39 -14.95 1.86
C GLY A 70 -5.48 -13.90 2.52
N GLY A 71 -4.25 -13.76 2.04
CA GLY A 71 -3.30 -12.79 2.56
C GLY A 71 -3.64 -11.35 2.21
N ASN A 72 -3.05 -10.43 2.93
CA ASN A 72 -3.14 -8.99 2.73
C ASN A 72 -1.79 -8.44 2.28
N LEU A 73 -1.69 -7.97 1.05
CA LEU A 73 -0.45 -7.48 0.44
C LEU A 73 -0.56 -6.00 0.11
N VAL A 74 0.37 -5.22 0.65
CA VAL A 74 0.47 -3.78 0.40
C VAL A 74 1.73 -3.49 -0.39
N ILE A 75 1.57 -2.97 -1.61
CA ILE A 75 2.67 -2.53 -2.46
C ILE A 75 2.78 -1.02 -2.39
N GLN A 76 3.92 -0.51 -1.98
CA GLN A 76 4.24 0.91 -2.01
C GLN A 76 4.76 1.31 -3.40
N TYR A 77 4.93 2.62 -3.63
CA TYR A 77 5.26 3.13 -4.94
C TYR A 77 6.50 2.47 -5.58
N ASN A 78 6.44 2.34 -6.88
CA ASN A 78 7.56 2.02 -7.77
C ASN A 78 7.57 3.04 -8.91
N THR A 79 8.72 3.28 -9.51
CA THR A 79 8.78 4.08 -10.73
C THR A 79 8.25 3.26 -11.90
N ASN A 80 7.76 3.94 -12.93
CA ASN A 80 7.19 3.31 -14.12
C ASN A 80 8.23 2.76 -15.12
N ARG A 81 9.50 2.81 -14.78
CA ARG A 81 10.60 2.35 -15.63
C ARG A 81 11.40 1.25 -14.94
N ARG A 82 11.95 0.34 -15.75
CA ARG A 82 12.84 -0.73 -15.28
C ARG A 82 12.22 -1.61 -14.20
N LEU A 83 10.93 -1.89 -14.34
CA LEU A 83 10.26 -2.86 -13.49
C LEU A 83 10.82 -4.26 -13.73
N LYS A 84 11.00 -5.02 -12.67
CA LYS A 84 11.49 -6.41 -12.73
C LYS A 84 10.42 -7.41 -13.19
N VAL A 85 9.18 -6.95 -13.29
CA VAL A 85 8.00 -7.74 -13.70
C VAL A 85 7.22 -6.98 -14.78
N ASP A 86 6.48 -7.70 -15.59
CA ASP A 86 5.66 -7.11 -16.64
C ASP A 86 4.40 -6.42 -16.08
N ASN A 87 3.84 -6.98 -15.01
CA ASN A 87 2.71 -6.41 -14.31
C ASN A 87 2.88 -6.58 -12.80
N LEU A 88 2.67 -5.51 -12.03
CA LEU A 88 2.87 -5.49 -10.57
C LEU A 88 1.77 -6.23 -9.80
N ALA A 89 0.62 -6.44 -10.40
CA ALA A 89 -0.60 -6.85 -9.74
C ALA A 89 -1.20 -8.11 -10.37
N PRO A 90 -2.19 -8.76 -9.70
CA PRO A 90 -2.89 -9.90 -10.30
C PRO A 90 -3.76 -9.51 -11.49
N TYR A 91 -4.11 -8.24 -11.61
CA TYR A 91 -4.87 -7.65 -12.72
C TYR A 91 -4.06 -6.52 -13.35
N ASN A 92 -4.46 -6.07 -14.54
CA ASN A 92 -3.74 -4.98 -15.20
C ASN A 92 -3.62 -3.74 -14.29
N LEU A 93 -2.40 -3.26 -14.12
CA LEU A 93 -2.07 -2.05 -13.36
C LEU A 93 -0.87 -1.38 -14.04
N LYS A 94 -1.10 -0.20 -14.57
CA LYS A 94 -0.06 0.52 -15.29
C LYS A 94 0.37 1.78 -14.52
N LEU A 95 1.62 1.78 -14.08
CA LEU A 95 2.21 2.93 -13.42
C LEU A 95 2.43 4.07 -14.42
N SER A 96 2.39 5.29 -13.91
CA SER A 96 2.66 6.49 -14.64
C SER A 96 3.63 7.41 -13.88
N ARG A 97 3.83 8.60 -14.42
CA ARG A 97 4.55 9.68 -13.74
C ARG A 97 3.61 10.65 -13.01
N ASP A 98 2.33 10.31 -12.90
CA ASP A 98 1.37 11.09 -12.15
C ASP A 98 1.81 11.23 -10.69
N ARG A 99 1.69 12.43 -10.18
CA ARG A 99 2.09 12.80 -8.82
C ARG A 99 1.22 13.93 -8.30
N VAL A 100 1.25 14.15 -7.01
CA VAL A 100 0.71 15.34 -6.35
C VAL A 100 1.78 15.88 -5.42
N THR A 101 2.37 17.01 -5.81
CA THR A 101 3.51 17.62 -5.12
C THR A 101 3.10 18.61 -4.05
N ASP A 102 1.90 19.19 -4.15
CA ASP A 102 1.36 20.05 -3.11
C ASP A 102 0.95 19.22 -1.90
N GLU A 103 1.70 19.36 -0.82
CA GLU A 103 1.44 18.66 0.45
C GLU A 103 0.08 19.04 1.07
N ASN A 104 -0.50 20.15 0.67
CA ASN A 104 -1.81 20.65 1.10
C ASN A 104 -2.92 20.41 0.08
N ALA A 105 -2.65 19.72 -1.03
CA ALA A 105 -3.66 19.42 -2.04
C ALA A 105 -4.89 18.73 -1.40
N LEU A 106 -6.07 19.14 -1.84
CA LEU A 106 -7.31 18.51 -1.36
C LEU A 106 -7.31 17.02 -1.71
N VAL A 107 -7.74 16.23 -0.75
CA VAL A 107 -7.96 14.80 -0.93
C VAL A 107 -9.46 14.53 -0.81
N THR A 108 -10.04 13.99 -1.89
CA THR A 108 -11.43 13.55 -1.90
C THR A 108 -11.50 12.07 -1.58
N ILE A 109 -12.32 11.69 -0.62
CA ILE A 109 -12.58 10.29 -0.29
C ILE A 109 -13.70 9.80 -1.20
N LEU A 110 -13.37 8.86 -2.10
CA LEU A 110 -14.30 8.37 -3.13
C LEU A 110 -15.26 7.32 -2.58
N GLN A 111 -14.81 6.54 -1.59
CA GLN A 111 -15.56 5.41 -1.02
C GLN A 111 -15.52 5.48 0.52
N PRO A 112 -16.25 6.43 1.14
CA PRO A 112 -16.13 6.70 2.58
C PRO A 112 -16.54 5.53 3.48
N ASN A 113 -17.32 4.59 2.97
CA ASN A 113 -17.77 3.39 3.69
C ASN A 113 -16.94 2.14 3.36
N HIS A 114 -15.91 2.27 2.53
CA HIS A 114 -15.04 1.13 2.24
C HIS A 114 -14.34 0.66 3.53
N PRO A 115 -14.26 -0.66 3.80
CA PRO A 115 -13.65 -1.18 5.03
C PRO A 115 -12.27 -0.62 5.33
N ILE A 116 -11.40 -0.48 4.32
CA ILE A 116 -10.07 0.12 4.47
C ILE A 116 -10.12 1.56 5.00
N LEU A 117 -11.14 2.32 4.69
CA LEU A 117 -11.28 3.71 5.18
C LEU A 117 -12.12 3.82 6.46
N SER A 118 -12.53 2.67 7.01
CA SER A 118 -13.42 2.63 8.18
C SER A 118 -12.87 1.83 9.35
N PHE A 119 -11.96 0.89 9.13
CA PHE A 119 -11.45 -0.02 10.15
C PHE A 119 -9.91 -0.18 10.08
N PRO A 120 -9.22 -0.15 11.23
CA PRO A 120 -9.70 0.14 12.59
C PRO A 120 -9.96 1.62 12.83
N ASN A 121 -9.58 2.50 11.91
CA ASN A 121 -9.75 3.94 12.03
C ASN A 121 -10.75 4.45 11.00
N LYS A 122 -11.66 5.32 11.40
CA LYS A 122 -12.45 6.09 10.44
C LYS A 122 -11.54 7.16 9.82
N ILE A 123 -11.22 7.00 8.55
CA ILE A 123 -10.39 7.95 7.80
C ILE A 123 -11.26 9.07 7.26
N THR A 124 -10.79 10.29 7.46
CA THR A 124 -11.42 11.51 6.98
C THR A 124 -10.38 12.40 6.29
N THR A 125 -10.81 13.51 5.72
CA THR A 125 -9.91 14.49 5.12
C THR A 125 -8.91 15.06 6.12
N GLN A 126 -9.23 15.08 7.42
CA GLN A 126 -8.31 15.49 8.49
C GLN A 126 -7.07 14.60 8.61
N ASP A 127 -7.15 13.34 8.21
CA ASP A 127 -6.01 12.43 8.21
C ASP A 127 -4.95 12.80 7.16
N PHE A 128 -5.28 13.73 6.26
CA PHE A 128 -4.35 14.27 5.27
C PHE A 128 -3.80 15.65 5.64
N GLU A 129 -4.17 16.19 6.79
CA GLU A 129 -3.60 17.43 7.31
C GLU A 129 -2.20 17.20 7.86
N GLY A 130 -1.33 18.20 7.68
CA GLY A 130 0.04 18.14 8.20
C GLY A 130 0.97 17.21 7.44
N TRP A 131 0.57 16.67 6.30
CA TRP A 131 1.46 15.95 5.41
C TRP A 131 2.58 16.86 4.93
N VAL A 132 3.76 16.30 4.68
CA VAL A 132 4.97 17.04 4.31
C VAL A 132 5.47 16.63 2.94
N GLN A 133 6.08 17.55 2.23
CA GLN A 133 6.76 17.43 0.95
C GLN A 133 5.83 17.13 -0.24
N GLU A 134 4.94 16.15 -0.16
CA GLU A 134 4.06 15.73 -1.25
C GLU A 134 2.94 14.83 -0.73
N ARG A 135 1.89 14.64 -1.54
CA ARG A 135 0.89 13.59 -1.29
C ARG A 135 1.40 12.22 -1.74
N GLY A 136 2.02 12.17 -2.90
CA GLY A 136 2.54 10.93 -3.46
C GLY A 136 3.06 11.08 -4.89
N LEU A 137 3.51 9.96 -5.45
CA LEU A 137 4.25 9.92 -6.70
C LEU A 137 4.06 8.60 -7.44
N TYR A 138 4.29 8.64 -8.75
CA TYR A 138 4.19 7.50 -9.67
C TYR A 138 2.86 6.75 -9.54
N PHE A 139 1.76 7.50 -9.50
CA PHE A 139 0.43 6.89 -9.42
C PHE A 139 0.14 6.08 -10.66
N PRO A 140 -0.54 4.93 -10.54
CA PRO A 140 -1.17 4.31 -11.70
C PRO A 140 -2.14 5.29 -12.37
N ASN A 141 -2.22 5.24 -13.69
CA ASN A 141 -3.20 6.00 -14.47
C ASN A 141 -4.11 5.09 -15.32
N GLU A 142 -3.87 3.80 -15.30
CA GLU A 142 -4.67 2.80 -15.98
C GLU A 142 -4.69 1.53 -15.12
N TRP A 143 -5.87 0.96 -14.91
CA TRP A 143 -6.06 -0.27 -14.14
C TRP A 143 -7.31 -1.01 -14.56
N ALA A 144 -7.35 -2.32 -14.25
CA ALA A 144 -8.48 -3.18 -14.48
C ALA A 144 -9.68 -2.83 -13.58
N GLU A 145 -10.88 -3.22 -14.00
CA GLU A 145 -12.13 -2.91 -13.28
C GLU A 145 -12.23 -3.53 -11.87
N GLU A 146 -11.41 -4.55 -11.59
CA GLU A 146 -11.32 -5.17 -10.28
C GLU A 146 -10.74 -4.26 -9.21
N PHE A 147 -10.02 -3.22 -9.62
CA PHE A 147 -9.49 -2.22 -8.70
C PHE A 147 -10.54 -1.17 -8.35
N THR A 148 -10.64 -0.87 -7.07
CA THR A 148 -11.44 0.24 -6.54
C THR A 148 -10.51 1.38 -6.14
N PRO A 149 -10.60 2.57 -6.78
CA PRO A 149 -9.90 3.75 -6.32
C PRO A 149 -10.60 4.32 -5.09
N LEU A 150 -9.82 4.63 -4.05
CA LEU A 150 -10.36 5.10 -2.77
C LEU A 150 -10.23 6.61 -2.58
N LEU A 151 -9.29 7.25 -3.26
CA LEU A 151 -8.95 8.67 -3.11
C LEU A 151 -8.84 9.35 -4.47
N ALA A 152 -9.17 10.64 -4.50
CA ALA A 152 -8.88 11.52 -5.62
C ALA A 152 -8.16 12.77 -5.13
N THR A 153 -7.09 13.17 -5.81
CA THR A 153 -6.30 14.35 -5.46
C THR A 153 -5.56 14.87 -6.69
N ASN A 154 -5.20 16.14 -6.70
CA ASN A 154 -4.43 16.74 -7.78
C ASN A 154 -3.74 18.02 -7.31
N ASP A 155 -2.66 18.37 -7.99
CA ASP A 155 -2.06 19.71 -7.88
C ASP A 155 -2.97 20.77 -8.52
N LYS A 156 -2.84 22.01 -8.09
CA LYS A 156 -3.65 23.12 -8.60
C LYS A 156 -3.49 23.24 -10.12
N GLY A 157 -4.61 23.29 -10.81
CA GLY A 157 -4.65 23.42 -12.26
C GLY A 157 -4.46 22.11 -13.04
N GLU A 158 -4.28 20.99 -12.36
CA GLU A 158 -4.19 19.68 -12.98
C GLU A 158 -5.50 18.91 -12.88
N SER A 159 -5.65 17.90 -13.73
CA SER A 159 -6.78 16.97 -13.65
C SER A 159 -6.71 16.11 -12.39
N SER A 160 -7.88 15.70 -11.90
CA SER A 160 -7.99 14.80 -10.77
C SER A 160 -7.32 13.46 -11.05
N LYS A 161 -6.55 12.95 -10.08
CA LYS A 161 -5.86 11.66 -10.12
C LYS A 161 -6.46 10.73 -9.08
N GLN A 162 -6.82 9.54 -9.49
CA GLN A 162 -7.50 8.55 -8.65
C GLN A 162 -6.65 7.31 -8.36
N GLY A 163 -5.40 7.32 -8.79
CA GLY A 163 -4.50 6.18 -8.65
C GLY A 163 -3.67 6.15 -7.36
N ALA A 164 -3.85 7.10 -6.43
CA ALA A 164 -3.02 7.19 -5.22
C ALA A 164 -3.19 5.99 -4.28
N LEU A 165 -4.38 5.41 -4.22
CA LEU A 165 -4.70 4.25 -3.39
C LEU A 165 -5.73 3.38 -4.10
N LEU A 166 -5.29 2.22 -4.54
CA LEU A 166 -6.10 1.23 -5.27
C LEU A 166 -6.17 -0.08 -4.48
N VAL A 167 -7.33 -0.68 -4.42
CA VAL A 167 -7.53 -1.97 -3.77
C VAL A 167 -8.29 -2.92 -4.68
N ALA A 168 -7.90 -4.20 -4.69
CA ALA A 168 -8.58 -5.27 -5.40
C ALA A 168 -8.66 -6.53 -4.53
N LYS A 169 -9.75 -7.25 -4.66
CA LYS A 169 -9.84 -8.64 -4.20
C LYS A 169 -9.12 -9.53 -5.21
N TYR A 170 -8.35 -10.48 -4.70
CA TYR A 170 -7.77 -11.54 -5.50
C TYR A 170 -7.86 -12.87 -4.74
N GLY A 171 -8.64 -13.81 -5.28
CA GLY A 171 -9.01 -15.00 -4.53
C GLY A 171 -9.70 -14.60 -3.22
N LYS A 172 -9.16 -15.05 -2.09
CA LYS A 172 -9.70 -14.77 -0.76
C LYS A 172 -9.09 -13.54 -0.09
N GLY A 173 -8.03 -12.97 -0.66
CA GLY A 173 -7.25 -11.91 -0.06
C GLY A 173 -7.42 -10.54 -0.70
N ASN A 174 -6.58 -9.61 -0.26
CA ASN A 174 -6.58 -8.22 -0.70
C ASN A 174 -5.21 -7.83 -1.26
N TYR A 175 -5.24 -7.21 -2.42
CA TYR A 175 -4.08 -6.56 -3.03
C TYR A 175 -4.28 -5.05 -2.99
N ILE A 176 -3.33 -4.33 -2.41
CA ILE A 176 -3.37 -2.88 -2.25
C ILE A 176 -2.14 -2.28 -2.90
N TYR A 177 -2.35 -1.31 -3.79
CA TYR A 177 -1.28 -0.48 -4.34
C TYR A 177 -1.44 0.96 -3.87
N THR A 178 -0.37 1.54 -3.35
CA THR A 178 -0.38 2.95 -2.93
C THR A 178 0.84 3.68 -3.44
N GLY A 179 0.62 4.83 -4.07
CA GLY A 179 1.63 5.82 -4.41
C GLY A 179 1.76 6.93 -3.38
N LEU A 180 1.00 6.87 -2.28
CA LEU A 180 1.11 7.85 -1.20
C LEU A 180 2.49 7.78 -0.53
N SER A 181 3.03 8.95 -0.13
CA SER A 181 4.40 9.09 0.36
C SER A 181 4.55 8.78 1.86
N PHE A 182 4.06 7.64 2.31
CA PHE A 182 4.16 7.21 3.72
C PHE A 182 5.58 7.25 4.26
N PHE A 183 6.57 6.90 3.45
CA PHE A 183 7.99 6.92 3.82
C PHE A 183 8.52 8.31 4.19
N ARG A 184 7.83 9.37 3.77
CA ARG A 184 8.13 10.76 4.17
C ARG A 184 7.31 11.19 5.38
N GLU A 185 6.05 10.76 5.46
CA GLU A 185 5.10 11.17 6.49
C GLU A 185 5.42 10.53 7.84
N PHE A 186 5.89 9.29 7.87
CA PHE A 186 6.20 8.59 9.10
C PHE A 186 7.33 9.24 9.90
N PRO A 187 8.50 9.58 9.30
CA PRO A 187 9.54 10.30 10.04
C PRO A 187 9.09 11.67 10.55
N ALA A 188 8.16 12.30 9.86
CA ALA A 188 7.58 13.58 10.26
C ALA A 188 6.49 13.46 11.35
N GLY A 189 6.13 12.23 11.74
CA GLY A 189 5.15 11.99 12.80
C GLY A 189 3.71 12.34 12.41
N VAL A 190 3.36 12.27 11.12
CA VAL A 190 2.01 12.59 10.63
C VAL A 190 1.02 11.50 11.05
N SER A 191 0.21 11.79 12.04
CA SER A 191 -0.69 10.80 12.67
C SER A 191 -1.71 10.23 11.69
N GLY A 192 -2.26 11.03 10.79
CA GLY A 192 -3.22 10.57 9.77
C GLY A 192 -2.62 9.53 8.83
N ALA A 193 -1.33 9.69 8.47
CA ALA A 193 -0.62 8.70 7.66
C ALA A 193 -0.48 7.36 8.39
N TYR A 194 -0.14 7.36 9.67
CA TYR A 194 -0.10 6.15 10.49
C TYR A 194 -1.46 5.49 10.60
N ARG A 195 -2.52 6.26 10.82
CA ARG A 195 -3.89 5.75 10.92
C ARG A 195 -4.32 5.06 9.62
N LEU A 196 -4.07 5.69 8.48
CA LEU A 196 -4.40 5.11 7.17
C LEU A 196 -3.57 3.84 6.93
N PHE A 197 -2.28 3.86 7.19
CA PHE A 197 -1.43 2.67 6.97
C PHE A 197 -1.84 1.51 7.88
N ALA A 198 -2.21 1.77 9.13
CA ALA A 198 -2.75 0.75 10.02
C ALA A 198 -4.02 0.11 9.44
N ASN A 199 -4.87 0.90 8.79
CA ASN A 199 -6.04 0.38 8.08
C ASN A 199 -5.63 -0.53 6.90
N LEU A 200 -4.62 -0.13 6.11
CA LEU A 200 -4.11 -0.97 5.02
C LEU A 200 -3.63 -2.33 5.56
N LEU A 201 -2.90 -2.32 6.67
CA LEU A 201 -2.40 -3.55 7.32
C LEU A 201 -3.50 -4.42 7.92
N SER A 202 -4.67 -3.84 8.22
CA SER A 202 -5.81 -4.52 8.83
C SER A 202 -6.86 -4.98 7.81
N SER A 203 -6.62 -4.78 6.52
CA SER A 203 -7.56 -5.16 5.47
C SER A 203 -7.92 -6.64 5.55
N GLY A 204 -9.20 -6.94 5.48
CA GLY A 204 -9.73 -8.30 5.60
C GLY A 204 -9.99 -8.77 7.04
N LYS A 205 -9.70 -7.95 8.05
CA LYS A 205 -9.89 -8.28 9.47
C LYS A 205 -11.11 -7.61 10.12
N GLU A 206 -11.80 -6.78 9.40
CA GLU A 206 -12.97 -6.03 9.86
C GLU A 206 -14.08 -6.93 10.40
N ASN A 207 -14.27 -8.11 9.84
CA ASN A 207 -15.31 -9.06 10.26
C ASN A 207 -14.93 -9.91 11.49
N LEU A 208 -13.63 -9.93 11.88
CA LEU A 208 -13.20 -10.72 13.05
C LEU A 208 -13.60 -10.09 14.38
N THR A 209 -13.92 -8.81 14.38
CA THR A 209 -14.35 -8.08 15.58
C THR A 209 -15.82 -8.34 15.92
N GLU A 210 -16.65 -8.61 14.92
CA GLU A 210 -18.07 -8.94 15.10
C GLU A 210 -18.29 -10.33 15.69
N LEU A 211 -17.33 -11.23 15.57
CA LEU A 211 -17.40 -12.60 16.10
C LEU A 211 -16.94 -12.71 17.58
N LYS A 212 -16.47 -11.62 18.19
CA LYS A 212 -15.98 -11.60 19.57
C LYS A 212 -16.91 -10.85 20.54
N ASN A 213 -18.03 -10.36 20.09
CA ASN A 213 -19.13 -9.76 20.87
C ASN A 213 -20.34 -10.69 20.81
#